data_7370513e16e660722511ad4dc757b8e5
#
_entry.id   7370513e16e660722511ad4dc757b8e5
#
_cell.length_a   1.000
_cell.length_b   1.000
_cell.length_c   1.000
_cell.angle_alpha   90.00
_cell.angle_beta   90.00
_cell.angle_gamma   90.00
#
_symmetry.space_group_name_H-M   'P 1'
#
loop_
_entity.id
_entity.type
_entity.pdbx_description
1 polymer ?
#
loop_
_entity_poly.entity_id
_entity_poly.type
_entity_poly.pdbx_seq_one_letter_code
_entity_poly.pdbx_strand_id
1 'polypeptide(L)'
;MFKEERRHAIINLLIKDNSVSVSKLSDLYKVSQETIRSDLRYFQKSGMLQRCYGGGILNRDALSKLITENKIDISSTIATPIHQDAKLRRENTKKAGKVCVLGSFNIDVSATVPWFPQSGESILASQFGFYPGGKGANQALAANNAGAAAHFIFKVGKDQFSAFAMNHIIQSGIASYSAYQTDKAPTGSALIYVSAVDGDNIIAIYPGANMMLTTQEINE
;
A
#
# COMPACT_ATOMS: atom_id res chain seq x y z
N MET A 1 -16.74 -23.59 -1.85
CA MET A 1 -15.30 -23.66 -1.51
C MET A 1 -15.16 -23.76 -0.01
N PHE A 2 -14.47 -24.77 0.48
CA PHE A 2 -14.26 -24.97 1.92
C PHE A 2 -13.34 -23.90 2.51
N LYS A 3 -13.42 -23.71 3.83
CA LYS A 3 -12.68 -22.65 4.54
C LYS A 3 -11.17 -22.75 4.34
N GLU A 4 -10.61 -23.96 4.44
CA GLU A 4 -9.16 -24.19 4.31
C GLU A 4 -8.69 -23.92 2.86
N GLU A 5 -9.42 -24.41 1.86
CA GLU A 5 -9.13 -24.14 0.44
C GLU A 5 -9.14 -22.65 0.15
N ARG A 6 -10.12 -21.91 0.68
CA ARG A 6 -10.24 -20.48 0.51
C ARG A 6 -9.06 -19.75 1.15
N ARG A 7 -8.64 -20.15 2.34
CA ARG A 7 -7.49 -19.57 3.02
C ARG A 7 -6.19 -19.82 2.26
N HIS A 8 -5.97 -21.03 1.74
CA HIS A 8 -4.85 -21.32 0.85
C HIS A 8 -4.85 -20.44 -0.38
N ALA A 9 -5.99 -20.29 -1.04
CA ALA A 9 -6.12 -19.42 -2.21
C ALA A 9 -5.87 -17.94 -1.88
N ILE A 10 -6.34 -17.45 -0.72
CA ILE A 10 -6.08 -16.09 -0.26
C ILE A 10 -4.58 -15.86 0.02
N ILE A 11 -3.89 -16.83 0.64
CA ILE A 11 -2.47 -16.71 0.93
C ILE A 11 -1.63 -16.67 -0.36
N ASN A 12 -2.00 -17.47 -1.35
CA ASN A 12 -1.35 -17.49 -2.65
C ASN A 12 -1.50 -16.14 -3.37
N LEU A 13 -2.69 -15.54 -3.34
CA LEU A 13 -2.91 -14.20 -3.86
C LEU A 13 -2.13 -13.14 -3.08
N LEU A 14 -2.08 -13.27 -1.75
CA LEU A 14 -1.35 -12.35 -0.88
C LEU A 14 0.17 -12.41 -1.16
N ILE A 15 0.72 -13.60 -1.40
CA ILE A 15 2.13 -13.79 -1.78
C ILE A 15 2.39 -13.21 -3.18
N LYS A 16 1.48 -13.46 -4.13
CA LYS A 16 1.58 -13.02 -5.51
C LYS A 16 1.46 -11.49 -5.63
N ASP A 17 0.43 -10.91 -5.04
CA ASP A 17 0.02 -9.53 -5.28
C ASP A 17 0.44 -8.57 -4.14
N ASN A 18 1.10 -9.11 -3.10
CA ASN A 18 1.54 -8.41 -1.89
C ASN A 18 0.40 -7.76 -1.07
N SER A 19 -0.81 -7.73 -1.58
CA SER A 19 -1.98 -7.18 -0.92
C SER A 19 -3.27 -7.82 -1.43
N VAL A 20 -4.32 -7.79 -0.60
CA VAL A 20 -5.64 -8.31 -0.97
C VAL A 20 -6.74 -7.36 -0.52
N SER A 21 -7.84 -7.32 -1.29
CA SER A 21 -9.03 -6.51 -0.99
C SER A 21 -10.18 -7.40 -0.57
N VAL A 22 -10.89 -7.02 0.49
CA VAL A 22 -12.09 -7.72 0.98
C VAL A 22 -13.16 -7.82 -0.09
N SER A 23 -13.44 -6.73 -0.79
CA SER A 23 -14.46 -6.71 -1.85
C SER A 23 -14.10 -7.67 -2.99
N LYS A 24 -12.85 -7.55 -3.53
CA LYS A 24 -12.39 -8.42 -4.62
C LYS A 24 -12.41 -9.90 -4.24
N LEU A 25 -11.98 -10.24 -3.03
CA LEU A 25 -11.99 -11.62 -2.55
C LEU A 25 -13.43 -12.15 -2.34
N SER A 26 -14.33 -11.30 -1.82
CA SER A 26 -15.75 -11.61 -1.67
C SER A 26 -16.39 -11.97 -3.01
N ASP A 27 -16.13 -11.15 -4.03
CA ASP A 27 -16.62 -11.34 -5.39
C ASP A 27 -16.00 -12.57 -6.05
N LEU A 28 -14.70 -12.79 -5.88
CA LEU A 28 -13.96 -13.91 -6.46
C LEU A 28 -14.42 -15.26 -5.91
N TYR A 29 -14.59 -15.35 -4.58
CA TYR A 29 -14.93 -16.61 -3.91
C TYR A 29 -16.43 -16.79 -3.65
N LYS A 30 -17.26 -15.81 -4.03
CA LYS A 30 -18.73 -15.82 -3.84
C LYS A 30 -19.14 -16.08 -2.39
N VAL A 31 -18.46 -15.41 -1.46
CA VAL A 31 -18.75 -15.45 -0.02
C VAL A 31 -18.96 -14.04 0.51
N SER A 32 -19.56 -13.90 1.70
CA SER A 32 -19.78 -12.58 2.30
C SER A 32 -18.47 -11.87 2.63
N GLN A 33 -18.47 -10.54 2.60
CA GLN A 33 -17.32 -9.75 3.03
C GLN A 33 -16.90 -10.05 4.47
N GLU A 34 -17.86 -10.38 5.35
CA GLU A 34 -17.55 -10.75 6.73
C GLU A 34 -16.80 -12.09 6.81
N THR A 35 -17.11 -13.04 5.93
CA THR A 35 -16.34 -14.28 5.80
C THR A 35 -14.89 -13.98 5.43
N ILE A 36 -14.68 -13.10 4.45
CA ILE A 36 -13.32 -12.67 4.07
C ILE A 36 -12.63 -11.91 5.20
N ARG A 37 -13.33 -11.00 5.89
CA ARG A 37 -12.76 -10.31 7.06
C ARG A 37 -12.32 -11.28 8.15
N SER A 38 -13.09 -12.36 8.36
CA SER A 38 -12.73 -13.43 9.30
C SER A 38 -11.48 -14.19 8.88
N ASP A 39 -11.34 -14.51 7.59
CA ASP A 39 -10.13 -15.17 7.07
C ASP A 39 -8.90 -14.24 7.16
N LEU A 40 -9.04 -12.96 6.84
CA LEU A 40 -7.94 -12.00 6.98
C LEU A 40 -7.56 -11.77 8.47
N ARG A 41 -8.51 -11.82 9.41
CA ARG A 41 -8.20 -11.80 10.85
C ARG A 41 -7.37 -13.02 11.29
N TYR A 42 -7.62 -14.18 10.71
CA TYR A 42 -6.81 -15.37 10.96
C TYR A 42 -5.34 -15.15 10.52
N PHE A 43 -5.10 -14.60 9.31
CA PHE A 43 -3.76 -14.31 8.83
C PHE A 43 -3.07 -13.17 9.60
N GLN A 44 -3.84 -12.20 10.08
CA GLN A 44 -3.31 -11.16 10.96
C GLN A 44 -2.83 -11.75 12.29
N LYS A 45 -3.59 -12.66 12.91
CA LYS A 45 -3.21 -13.32 14.16
C LYS A 45 -1.94 -14.17 14.03
N SER A 46 -1.70 -14.75 12.87
CA SER A 46 -0.46 -15.48 12.58
C SER A 46 0.72 -14.57 12.18
N GLY A 47 0.50 -13.25 12.16
CA GLY A 47 1.52 -12.28 11.78
C GLY A 47 1.78 -12.17 10.27
N MET A 48 1.19 -13.02 9.45
CA MET A 48 1.43 -13.05 8.00
C MET A 48 0.88 -11.84 7.24
N LEU A 49 -0.11 -11.16 7.81
CA LEU A 49 -0.80 -10.07 7.16
C LEU A 49 -0.98 -8.91 8.13
N GLN A 50 -0.73 -7.71 7.63
CA GLN A 50 -1.14 -6.47 8.28
C GLN A 50 -2.45 -5.98 7.66
N ARG A 51 -3.47 -5.73 8.50
CA ARG A 51 -4.76 -5.21 8.04
C ARG A 51 -4.62 -3.76 7.63
N CYS A 52 -5.27 -3.43 6.52
CA CYS A 52 -5.47 -2.06 6.06
C CYS A 52 -6.95 -1.84 5.73
N TYR A 53 -7.32 -0.59 5.44
CA TYR A 53 -8.70 -0.26 5.04
C TYR A 53 -9.12 -1.08 3.81
N GLY A 54 -10.20 -1.83 3.93
CA GLY A 54 -10.75 -2.66 2.85
C GLY A 54 -9.96 -3.94 2.51
N GLY A 55 -8.88 -4.27 3.25
CA GLY A 55 -8.08 -5.44 2.90
C GLY A 55 -6.94 -5.78 3.85
N GLY A 56 -5.82 -6.20 3.29
CA GLY A 56 -4.58 -6.48 4.03
C GLY A 56 -3.36 -6.58 3.12
N ILE A 57 -2.20 -6.37 3.71
CA ILE A 57 -0.89 -6.36 3.07
C ILE A 57 -0.04 -7.46 3.67
N LEU A 58 0.75 -8.13 2.84
CA LEU A 58 1.65 -9.20 3.27
C LEU A 58 2.75 -8.66 4.19
N ASN A 59 2.94 -9.32 5.32
CA ASN A 59 4.12 -9.11 6.15
C ASN A 59 5.24 -10.07 5.69
N ARG A 60 6.14 -9.58 4.85
CA ARG A 60 7.22 -10.39 4.24
C ARG A 60 8.22 -10.92 5.27
N ASP A 61 8.50 -10.18 6.32
CA ASP A 61 9.45 -10.61 7.36
C ASP A 61 8.87 -11.79 8.15
N ALA A 62 7.58 -11.73 8.48
CA ALA A 62 6.89 -12.83 9.14
C ALA A 62 6.76 -14.05 8.22
N LEU A 63 6.47 -13.85 6.94
CA LEU A 63 6.42 -14.92 5.95
C LEU A 63 7.78 -15.62 5.84
N SER A 64 8.88 -14.86 5.72
CA SER A 64 10.25 -15.40 5.65
C SER A 64 10.58 -16.26 6.87
N LYS A 65 10.21 -15.81 8.08
CA LYS A 65 10.40 -16.59 9.31
C LYS A 65 9.59 -17.90 9.32
N LEU A 66 8.32 -17.84 8.89
CA LEU A 66 7.44 -19.01 8.85
C LEU A 66 7.89 -20.05 7.82
N ILE A 67 8.46 -19.62 6.71
CA ILE A 67 9.09 -20.52 5.72
C ILE A 67 10.35 -21.17 6.30
N THR A 68 11.21 -20.40 6.93
CA THR A 68 12.46 -20.90 7.55
C THR A 68 12.18 -21.90 8.68
N GLU A 69 11.06 -21.71 9.41
CA GLU A 69 10.62 -22.59 10.48
C GLU A 69 9.81 -23.82 10.00
N ASN A 70 9.72 -24.05 8.69
CA ASN A 70 8.90 -25.11 8.06
C ASN A 70 7.41 -25.15 8.49
N LYS A 71 6.87 -24.01 8.93
CA LYS A 71 5.48 -23.90 9.35
C LYS A 71 4.49 -23.69 8.18
N ILE A 72 5.01 -23.33 7.01
CA ILE A 72 4.24 -23.16 5.78
C ILE A 72 5.01 -23.80 4.63
N ASP A 73 4.40 -24.78 3.99
CA ASP A 73 4.91 -25.34 2.73
C ASP A 73 4.37 -24.52 1.56
N ILE A 74 5.25 -23.75 0.91
CA ILE A 74 4.93 -22.99 -0.30
C ILE A 74 5.51 -23.64 -1.57
N SER A 75 6.02 -24.85 -1.48
CA SER A 75 6.69 -25.53 -2.60
C SER A 75 5.75 -25.63 -3.83
N SER A 76 4.46 -25.84 -3.63
CA SER A 76 3.45 -25.85 -4.69
C SER A 76 3.12 -24.45 -5.25
N THR A 77 3.39 -23.40 -4.48
CA THR A 77 3.11 -22.00 -4.87
C THR A 77 4.27 -21.41 -5.66
N ILE A 78 5.52 -21.84 -5.39
CA ILE A 78 6.73 -21.37 -6.09
C ILE A 78 6.93 -22.10 -7.42
N ALA A 79 6.38 -23.30 -7.58
CA ALA A 79 6.54 -24.13 -8.78
C ALA A 79 5.79 -23.62 -10.01
N THR A 80 4.91 -22.63 -9.87
CA THR A 80 4.31 -21.96 -11.02
C THR A 80 5.24 -20.83 -11.47
N PRO A 81 5.83 -20.87 -12.68
CA PRO A 81 6.75 -19.84 -13.12
C PRO A 81 6.04 -18.49 -13.17
N ILE A 82 6.40 -17.58 -12.29
CA ILE A 82 5.91 -16.18 -12.22
C ILE A 82 6.19 -15.43 -13.54
N HIS A 83 7.03 -16.01 -14.42
CA HIS A 83 7.44 -15.40 -15.69
C HIS A 83 6.46 -15.55 -16.87
N GLN A 84 5.50 -16.47 -16.85
CA GLN A 84 4.62 -16.66 -18.02
C GLN A 84 3.47 -15.65 -18.06
N ASP A 85 2.86 -15.28 -16.93
CA ASP A 85 1.75 -14.33 -16.92
C ASP A 85 2.20 -12.88 -17.18
N ALA A 86 3.41 -12.51 -16.76
CA ALA A 86 4.00 -11.20 -17.09
C ALA A 86 4.35 -11.10 -18.59
N LYS A 87 4.74 -12.22 -19.22
CA LYS A 87 5.02 -12.27 -20.67
C LYS A 87 3.73 -12.26 -21.49
N LEU A 88 2.69 -12.98 -21.07
CA LEU A 88 1.37 -12.99 -21.71
C LEU A 88 0.66 -11.62 -21.61
N ARG A 89 0.81 -10.88 -20.50
CA ARG A 89 0.34 -9.49 -20.42
C ARG A 89 1.12 -8.53 -21.30
N ARG A 90 2.40 -8.79 -21.59
CA ARG A 90 3.22 -7.95 -22.48
C ARG A 90 2.97 -8.22 -23.97
N GLU A 91 2.57 -9.43 -24.36
CA GLU A 91 2.35 -9.78 -25.77
C GLU A 91 0.99 -9.32 -26.33
N ASN A 92 0.04 -8.92 -25.46
CA ASN A 92 -1.28 -8.42 -25.89
C ASN A 92 -1.48 -6.93 -25.66
N THR A 93 -0.43 -6.16 -25.38
CA THR A 93 -0.55 -4.72 -25.20
C THR A 93 -0.38 -3.97 -26.51
N LYS A 94 -1.48 -3.54 -27.12
CA LYS A 94 -1.56 -2.23 -27.75
C LYS A 94 -0.71 -1.27 -26.91
N LYS A 95 0.21 -0.50 -27.54
CA LYS A 95 1.15 0.44 -26.88
C LYS A 95 0.66 0.89 -25.51
N ALA A 96 1.39 0.54 -24.45
CA ALA A 96 1.05 0.95 -23.08
C ALA A 96 0.86 2.47 -23.07
N GLY A 97 -0.30 2.92 -22.57
CA GLY A 97 -0.59 4.35 -22.49
C GLY A 97 0.44 5.03 -21.60
N LYS A 98 0.84 6.26 -21.95
CA LYS A 98 1.69 7.09 -21.11
C LYS A 98 0.80 7.88 -20.16
N VAL A 99 1.12 7.87 -18.86
CA VAL A 99 0.41 8.63 -17.83
C VAL A 99 1.41 9.48 -17.07
N CYS A 100 1.23 10.78 -17.11
CA CYS A 100 1.98 11.70 -16.27
C CYS A 100 1.11 12.10 -15.08
N VAL A 101 1.61 11.93 -13.88
CA VAL A 101 0.95 12.34 -12.64
C VAL A 101 1.78 13.44 -12.01
N LEU A 102 1.22 14.64 -11.93
CA LEU A 102 1.75 15.75 -11.15
C LEU A 102 0.93 15.80 -9.84
N GLY A 103 1.57 15.52 -8.69
CA GLY A 103 0.77 15.41 -7.49
C GLY A 103 1.57 15.23 -6.20
N SER A 104 0.84 15.06 -5.10
CA SER A 104 1.39 14.98 -3.76
C SER A 104 2.03 13.63 -3.46
N PHE A 105 3.12 13.67 -2.69
CA PHE A 105 3.60 12.59 -1.86
C PHE A 105 3.46 12.99 -0.40
N ASN A 106 2.90 12.12 0.44
CA ASN A 106 2.75 12.35 1.88
C ASN A 106 3.35 11.19 2.67
N ILE A 107 3.73 11.50 3.90
CA ILE A 107 3.91 10.51 4.96
C ILE A 107 2.61 10.43 5.75
N ASP A 108 1.96 9.30 5.69
CA ASP A 108 0.76 9.02 6.47
C ASP A 108 1.19 8.47 7.83
N VAL A 109 1.01 9.27 8.88
CA VAL A 109 1.26 8.90 10.27
C VAL A 109 -0.06 8.37 10.82
N SER A 110 -0.17 7.06 10.94
CA SER A 110 -1.43 6.41 11.34
C SER A 110 -1.36 5.82 12.74
N ALA A 111 -2.42 6.05 13.51
CA ALA A 111 -2.62 5.43 14.82
C ALA A 111 -4.00 4.77 14.90
N THR A 112 -4.05 3.50 15.30
CA THR A 112 -5.33 2.82 15.59
C THR A 112 -5.73 3.06 17.02
N VAL A 113 -6.92 3.61 17.21
CA VAL A 113 -7.44 4.04 18.50
C VAL A 113 -8.78 3.35 18.82
N PRO A 114 -9.10 3.10 20.09
CA PRO A 114 -10.39 2.49 20.48
C PRO A 114 -11.59 3.39 20.18
N TRP A 115 -11.41 4.72 20.30
CA TRP A 115 -12.35 5.78 19.90
C TRP A 115 -11.56 7.01 19.49
N PHE A 116 -12.21 7.98 18.85
CA PHE A 116 -11.57 9.27 18.54
C PHE A 116 -11.49 10.15 19.80
N PRO A 117 -10.28 10.64 20.15
CA PRO A 117 -10.12 11.46 21.35
C PRO A 117 -10.90 12.76 21.24
N GLN A 118 -11.52 13.15 22.36
CA GLN A 118 -12.16 14.44 22.51
C GLN A 118 -11.14 15.52 22.91
N SER A 119 -11.57 16.78 22.89
CA SER A 119 -10.71 17.90 23.31
C SER A 119 -10.18 17.69 24.73
N GLY A 120 -8.85 17.73 24.89
CA GLY A 120 -8.19 17.52 26.19
C GLY A 120 -8.02 16.06 26.60
N GLU A 121 -8.51 15.10 25.83
CA GLU A 121 -8.39 13.68 26.12
C GLU A 121 -7.04 13.11 25.63
N SER A 122 -6.44 12.22 26.43
CA SER A 122 -5.29 11.40 26.05
C SER A 122 -5.68 9.94 26.05
N ILE A 123 -5.50 9.27 24.93
CA ILE A 123 -5.85 7.86 24.76
C ILE A 123 -4.64 7.04 24.29
N LEU A 124 -4.66 5.74 24.56
CA LEU A 124 -3.62 4.83 24.10
C LEU A 124 -4.00 4.27 22.72
N ALA A 125 -3.11 4.46 21.77
CA ALA A 125 -3.21 3.79 20.46
C ALA A 125 -2.76 2.32 20.58
N SER A 126 -3.45 1.43 19.90
CA SER A 126 -3.11 0.01 19.83
C SER A 126 -2.12 -0.32 18.70
N GLN A 127 -2.03 0.55 17.68
CA GLN A 127 -1.08 0.44 16.57
C GLN A 127 -0.63 1.84 16.15
N PHE A 128 0.61 1.91 15.68
CA PHE A 128 1.19 3.16 15.16
C PHE A 128 2.15 2.83 14.03
N GLY A 129 2.19 3.69 13.00
CA GLY A 129 3.13 3.50 11.90
C GLY A 129 3.18 4.68 10.93
N PHE A 130 4.25 4.65 10.10
CA PHE A 130 4.45 5.55 8.98
C PHE A 130 4.21 4.80 7.69
N TYR A 131 3.42 5.37 6.79
CA TYR A 131 3.07 4.75 5.52
C TYR A 131 3.28 5.76 4.39
N PRO A 132 3.64 5.28 3.19
CA PRO A 132 3.64 6.13 2.02
C PRO A 132 2.20 6.46 1.62
N GLY A 133 1.93 7.72 1.38
CA GLY A 133 0.62 8.23 1.00
C GLY A 133 0.70 9.37 0.01
N GLY A 134 -0.39 10.09 -0.10
CA GLY A 134 -0.58 11.16 -1.08
C GLY A 134 -1.35 10.70 -2.32
N LYS A 135 -2.32 11.52 -2.73
CA LYS A 135 -3.18 11.19 -3.89
C LYS A 135 -2.38 11.02 -5.18
N GLY A 136 -1.34 11.86 -5.38
CA GLY A 136 -0.45 11.75 -6.55
C GLY A 136 0.30 10.44 -6.58
N ALA A 137 0.95 10.06 -5.47
CA ALA A 137 1.67 8.79 -5.35
C ALA A 137 0.75 7.58 -5.59
N ASN A 138 -0.46 7.59 -4.99
CA ASN A 138 -1.43 6.52 -5.18
C ASN A 138 -1.93 6.41 -6.63
N GLN A 139 -2.13 7.54 -7.32
CA GLN A 139 -2.52 7.56 -8.74
C GLN A 139 -1.40 7.04 -9.64
N ALA A 140 -0.16 7.47 -9.41
CA ALA A 140 1.00 7.03 -10.18
C ALA A 140 1.23 5.51 -10.01
N LEU A 141 1.11 5.02 -8.77
CA LEU A 141 1.21 3.60 -8.47
C LEU A 141 0.09 2.79 -9.12
N ALA A 142 -1.16 3.30 -9.07
CA ALA A 142 -2.30 2.64 -9.72
C ALA A 142 -2.14 2.57 -11.25
N ALA A 143 -1.68 3.66 -11.88
CA ALA A 143 -1.41 3.70 -13.32
C ALA A 143 -0.30 2.71 -13.70
N ASN A 144 0.80 2.69 -12.93
CA ASN A 144 1.91 1.76 -13.14
C ASN A 144 1.45 0.30 -13.00
N ASN A 145 0.67 -0.02 -11.96
CA ASN A 145 0.14 -1.37 -11.73
C ASN A 145 -0.89 -1.80 -12.80
N ALA A 146 -1.56 -0.84 -13.43
CA ALA A 146 -2.43 -1.09 -14.58
C ALA A 146 -1.66 -1.30 -15.90
N GLY A 147 -0.34 -1.21 -15.88
CA GLY A 147 0.53 -1.43 -17.04
C GLY A 147 0.81 -0.18 -17.88
N ALA A 148 0.45 1.02 -17.41
CA ALA A 148 0.80 2.26 -18.08
C ALA A 148 2.29 2.59 -17.87
N ALA A 149 2.90 3.30 -18.83
CA ALA A 149 4.20 3.94 -18.62
C ALA A 149 3.98 5.20 -17.78
N ALA A 150 3.97 5.04 -16.46
CA ALA A 150 3.72 6.12 -15.51
C ALA A 150 4.98 6.98 -15.30
N HIS A 151 4.82 8.31 -15.34
CA HIS A 151 5.79 9.28 -14.88
C HIS A 151 5.20 10.06 -13.71
N PHE A 152 5.90 10.11 -12.57
CA PHE A 152 5.42 10.78 -11.37
C PHE A 152 6.28 12.00 -11.04
N ILE A 153 5.66 13.18 -10.96
CA ILE A 153 6.29 14.46 -10.62
C ILE A 153 5.81 14.86 -9.23
N PHE A 154 6.74 15.07 -8.30
CA PHE A 154 6.41 15.40 -6.91
C PHE A 154 7.53 16.16 -6.22
N LYS A 155 7.22 16.78 -5.07
CA LYS A 155 8.18 17.50 -4.27
C LYS A 155 8.10 17.08 -2.81
N VAL A 156 9.29 16.88 -2.18
CA VAL A 156 9.45 16.54 -0.77
C VAL A 156 10.34 17.55 -0.06
N GLY A 157 10.30 17.56 1.26
CA GLY A 157 11.22 18.35 2.07
C GLY A 157 12.63 17.77 2.06
N LYS A 158 13.64 18.55 2.42
CA LYS A 158 14.97 18.06 2.77
C LYS A 158 14.97 17.60 4.24
N ASP A 159 14.29 16.50 4.51
CA ASP A 159 14.10 15.93 5.85
C ASP A 159 14.30 14.41 5.86
N GLN A 160 14.16 13.81 7.02
CA GLN A 160 14.29 12.35 7.20
C GLN A 160 13.29 11.53 6.35
N PHE A 161 12.19 12.12 5.90
CA PHE A 161 11.16 11.44 5.11
C PHE A 161 11.44 11.47 3.61
N SER A 162 12.35 12.31 3.14
CA SER A 162 12.72 12.32 1.72
C SER A 162 13.31 10.99 1.26
N ALA A 163 14.18 10.37 2.06
CA ALA A 163 14.74 9.05 1.77
C ALA A 163 13.65 7.96 1.78
N PHE A 164 12.70 8.05 2.71
CA PHE A 164 11.55 7.13 2.76
C PHE A 164 10.70 7.24 1.48
N ALA A 165 10.40 8.47 1.04
CA ALA A 165 9.66 8.73 -0.19
C ALA A 165 10.35 8.13 -1.42
N MET A 166 11.66 8.42 -1.58
CA MET A 166 12.45 7.91 -2.70
C MET A 166 12.51 6.39 -2.73
N ASN A 167 12.77 5.76 -1.58
CA ASN A 167 12.81 4.31 -1.46
C ASN A 167 11.47 3.68 -1.84
N HIS A 168 10.35 4.28 -1.41
CA HIS A 168 9.03 3.79 -1.79
C HIS A 168 8.79 3.85 -3.29
N ILE A 169 9.10 4.99 -3.95
CA ILE A 169 8.92 5.14 -5.40
C ILE A 169 9.77 4.14 -6.18
N ILE A 170 11.03 3.95 -5.79
CA ILE A 170 11.94 2.97 -6.41
C ILE A 170 11.38 1.54 -6.23
N GLN A 171 10.96 1.17 -5.03
CA GLN A 171 10.43 -0.17 -4.74
C GLN A 171 9.07 -0.44 -5.37
N SER A 172 8.29 0.61 -5.66
CA SER A 172 6.99 0.49 -6.32
C SER A 172 7.09 0.12 -7.81
N GLY A 173 8.29 0.14 -8.38
CA GLY A 173 8.51 -0.17 -9.79
C GLY A 173 8.10 0.97 -10.75
N ILE A 174 7.81 2.17 -10.25
CA ILE A 174 7.64 3.37 -11.08
C ILE A 174 9.01 3.75 -11.63
N ALA A 175 9.26 3.42 -12.91
CA ALA A 175 10.57 3.57 -13.52
C ALA A 175 10.91 5.01 -13.92
N SER A 176 9.91 5.89 -14.02
CA SER A 176 10.07 7.27 -14.45
C SER A 176 9.46 8.23 -13.45
N TYR A 177 10.28 9.12 -12.88
CA TYR A 177 9.81 10.14 -11.94
C TYR A 177 10.73 11.36 -11.93
N SER A 178 10.17 12.53 -11.58
CA SER A 178 10.90 13.76 -11.26
C SER A 178 10.62 14.13 -9.81
N ALA A 179 11.62 13.98 -8.96
CA ALA A 179 11.53 14.23 -7.53
C ALA A 179 12.31 15.51 -7.17
N TYR A 180 11.61 16.55 -6.77
CA TYR A 180 12.19 17.79 -6.34
C TYR A 180 12.27 17.88 -4.82
N GLN A 181 13.21 18.65 -4.31
CA GLN A 181 13.40 18.85 -2.87
C GLN A 181 13.42 20.33 -2.51
N THR A 182 12.94 20.65 -1.31
CA THR A 182 12.99 22.00 -0.74
C THR A 182 13.40 21.97 0.73
N ASP A 183 14.14 22.97 1.16
CA ASP A 183 14.46 23.26 2.55
C ASP A 183 13.47 24.23 3.22
N LYS A 184 12.53 24.76 2.42
CA LYS A 184 11.56 25.78 2.89
C LYS A 184 10.35 25.19 3.60
N ALA A 185 10.08 23.90 3.41
CA ALA A 185 8.98 23.20 4.05
C ALA A 185 9.32 21.71 4.21
N PRO A 186 8.82 21.02 5.26
CA PRO A 186 8.98 19.60 5.40
C PRO A 186 8.15 18.84 4.35
N THR A 187 8.44 17.54 4.20
CA THR A 187 7.62 16.62 3.40
C THR A 187 6.16 16.64 3.84
N GLY A 188 5.24 16.65 2.90
CA GLY A 188 3.82 16.60 3.19
C GLY A 188 3.46 15.40 4.06
N SER A 189 2.55 15.58 5.00
CA SER A 189 2.15 14.53 5.95
C SER A 189 0.65 14.53 6.21
N ALA A 190 0.11 13.37 6.58
CA ALA A 190 -1.23 13.21 7.10
C ALA A 190 -1.17 12.56 8.47
N LEU A 191 -1.90 13.12 9.44
CA LEU A 191 -2.13 12.54 10.75
C LEU A 191 -3.47 11.82 10.69
N ILE A 192 -3.45 10.52 10.92
CA ILE A 192 -4.62 9.65 10.70
C ILE A 192 -4.92 8.89 11.98
N TYR A 193 -6.09 9.11 12.54
CA TYR A 193 -6.66 8.19 13.53
C TYR A 193 -7.60 7.22 12.84
N VAL A 194 -7.46 5.94 13.16
CA VAL A 194 -8.34 4.88 12.65
C VAL A 194 -9.04 4.23 13.83
N SER A 195 -10.36 4.22 13.82
CA SER A 195 -11.17 3.55 14.82
C SER A 195 -10.97 2.03 14.77
N ALA A 196 -10.66 1.42 15.90
CA ALA A 196 -10.53 -0.03 15.99
C ALA A 196 -11.89 -0.76 15.91
N VAL A 197 -12.99 -0.05 16.14
CA VAL A 197 -14.34 -0.63 16.21
C VAL A 197 -14.93 -0.83 14.82
N ASP A 198 -14.96 0.21 14.01
CA ASP A 198 -15.66 0.26 12.73
C ASP A 198 -14.73 0.53 11.52
N GLY A 199 -13.49 0.98 11.79
CA GLY A 199 -12.53 1.32 10.74
C GLY A 199 -12.72 2.72 10.16
N ASP A 200 -13.59 3.55 10.73
CA ASP A 200 -13.69 4.96 10.39
C ASP A 200 -12.38 5.69 10.69
N ASN A 201 -12.15 6.83 10.03
CA ASN A 201 -10.94 7.60 10.24
C ASN A 201 -11.19 9.10 10.33
N ILE A 202 -10.27 9.78 11.02
CA ILE A 202 -10.16 11.24 11.02
C ILE A 202 -8.76 11.58 10.52
N ILE A 203 -8.69 12.53 9.59
CA ILE A 203 -7.43 12.85 8.91
C ILE A 203 -7.20 14.36 8.96
N ALA A 204 -6.02 14.75 9.46
CA ALA A 204 -5.49 16.10 9.33
C ALA A 204 -4.30 16.09 8.37
N ILE A 205 -4.30 16.94 7.34
CA ILE A 205 -3.25 16.99 6.32
C ILE A 205 -2.45 18.27 6.47
N TYR A 206 -1.13 18.12 6.52
CA TYR A 206 -0.19 19.20 6.32
C TYR A 206 0.47 19.05 4.94
N PRO A 207 0.18 19.94 3.97
CA PRO A 207 0.64 19.75 2.59
C PRO A 207 2.16 19.91 2.42
N GLY A 208 2.82 20.72 3.25
CA GLY A 208 4.28 20.88 3.24
C GLY A 208 4.85 21.21 1.86
N ALA A 209 5.91 20.50 1.48
CA ALA A 209 6.63 20.66 0.22
C ALA A 209 5.74 20.45 -1.03
N ASN A 210 4.62 19.76 -0.93
CA ASN A 210 3.69 19.57 -2.06
C ASN A 210 3.18 20.91 -2.64
N MET A 211 3.08 21.94 -1.82
CA MET A 211 2.65 23.29 -2.25
C MET A 211 3.77 24.16 -2.80
N MET A 212 4.99 23.62 -2.85
CA MET A 212 6.20 24.36 -3.22
C MET A 212 6.72 24.01 -4.62
N LEU A 213 6.00 23.22 -5.39
CA LEU A 213 6.37 22.91 -6.77
C LEU A 213 6.25 24.18 -7.62
N THR A 214 7.28 24.46 -8.40
CA THR A 214 7.38 25.69 -9.21
C THR A 214 7.10 25.42 -10.67
N THR A 215 6.69 26.42 -11.42
CA THR A 215 6.51 26.33 -12.88
C THR A 215 7.80 25.94 -13.60
N GLN A 216 8.96 26.39 -13.10
CA GLN A 216 10.26 26.01 -13.66
C GLN A 216 10.48 24.50 -13.54
N GLU A 217 10.27 23.92 -12.36
CA GLU A 217 10.43 22.48 -12.11
C GLU A 217 9.43 21.61 -12.90
N ILE A 218 8.28 22.17 -13.29
CA ILE A 218 7.30 21.47 -14.13
C ILE A 218 7.71 21.47 -15.62
N ASN A 219 8.46 22.49 -16.03
CA ASN A 219 8.85 22.67 -17.43
C ASN A 219 10.19 21.99 -17.78
N GLU A 220 10.90 21.45 -16.79
CA GLU A 220 12.12 20.65 -16.94
C GLU A 220 11.78 19.18 -17.31
#